data_d2ca39510b3f083cbda12e025ba92d00
#
_entry.id   d2ca39510b3f083cbda12e025ba92d00
#
_cell.length_a   1.000
_cell.length_b   1.000
_cell.length_c   1.000
_cell.angle_alpha   90.00
_cell.angle_beta   90.00
_cell.angle_gamma   90.00
#
_symmetry.space_group_name_H-M   'P 1'
#
loop_
_entity.id
_entity.type
_entity.pdbx_description
1 polymer ?
#
loop_
_entity_poly.entity_id
_entity_poly.type
_entity_poly.pdbx_seq_one_letter_code
_entity_poly.pdbx_strand_id
1 'polypeptide(L)'
;MDPNFRFMLKAFKKYYRTDGPIVPDRFARREFGFMFFDRNYVQRHLSFSSPEELRRYMQGNVPAHSYYSTSYYRKPDAPTMDEKEWLGAELIFDLDADHLEGAANMTYAEMLRQIRSEMMNLVDSFLLGDLGFSEEQVHITFSGGRGYHAHVRTPDVMELGTHERRELVDYITGSGLNIDWVFPYNRVATSKVVTGSGMRTNVAKDRLIPPADAGGWRLRMRHGLMDVVNDFCDGDGKELKREYPSIKGSDIKTVYKAQEELKGARTRLFERNTMAMLSTSTQNILVKIMAEDMAPRLSGEVDEPVTADIKRLIRLPGSVHGKSGLRVTPITRDQLTDFDPLQMAVPDAYSDDPVKITMSRPAKLDMKGEHFSLEGETEVPEFAAVFLIGRKMADFGFASEEAGRQRLFRGSGTFVPTSSRPPQTLRPLYYARANPLLRGCGCTRQGNHHESIPCHWQLRRPQADQAALLHRDGRRGRGRRQGEGPVHHRQQAQAEEVADRHHRCRRDPRGPGRQPHRQVPDW
;
A
#
# COMPACT_ATOMS: atom_id res chain seq x y z
N MET A 1 5.41 -28.97 -23.78
CA MET A 1 5.33 -28.24 -22.51
C MET A 1 6.62 -27.44 -22.37
N ASP A 2 6.52 -26.14 -22.14
CA ASP A 2 7.64 -25.20 -22.00
C ASP A 2 8.67 -25.72 -20.97
N PRO A 3 9.98 -25.74 -21.28
CA PRO A 3 11.03 -26.15 -20.34
C PRO A 3 11.02 -25.35 -19.03
N ASN A 4 10.85 -24.02 -19.08
CA ASN A 4 10.75 -23.14 -17.91
C ASN A 4 9.59 -23.56 -17.00
N PHE A 5 8.41 -23.80 -17.61
CA PHE A 5 7.23 -24.28 -16.88
C PHE A 5 7.51 -25.62 -16.17
N ARG A 6 8.13 -26.59 -16.85
CA ARG A 6 8.43 -27.90 -16.24
C ARG A 6 9.42 -27.78 -15.08
N PHE A 7 10.43 -26.95 -15.23
CA PHE A 7 11.41 -26.69 -14.19
C PHE A 7 10.74 -26.06 -12.96
N MET A 8 9.99 -24.98 -13.14
CA MET A 8 9.29 -24.29 -12.05
C MET A 8 8.29 -25.21 -11.33
N LEU A 9 7.52 -25.99 -12.10
CA LEU A 9 6.58 -26.95 -11.52
C LEU A 9 7.29 -28.02 -10.68
N LYS A 10 8.47 -28.52 -11.12
CA LYS A 10 9.27 -29.51 -10.38
C LYS A 10 9.79 -28.91 -9.06
N ALA A 11 10.32 -27.69 -9.10
CA ALA A 11 10.83 -27.00 -7.92
C ALA A 11 9.72 -26.76 -6.89
N PHE A 12 8.55 -26.26 -7.33
CA PHE A 12 7.39 -26.01 -6.45
C PHE A 12 6.80 -27.31 -5.89
N LYS A 13 6.78 -28.38 -6.68
CA LYS A 13 6.36 -29.71 -6.20
C LYS A 13 7.30 -30.24 -5.12
N LYS A 14 8.61 -29.99 -5.24
CA LYS A 14 9.60 -30.33 -4.22
C LYS A 14 9.33 -29.53 -2.93
N TYR A 15 9.10 -28.23 -3.05
CA TYR A 15 8.76 -27.35 -1.93
C TYR A 15 7.50 -27.83 -1.18
N TYR A 16 6.36 -28.01 -1.86
CA TYR A 16 5.11 -28.37 -1.20
C TYR A 16 5.09 -29.80 -0.61
N ARG A 17 6.11 -30.63 -0.88
CA ARG A 17 6.29 -31.93 -0.23
C ARG A 17 6.95 -31.82 1.13
N THR A 18 7.91 -30.93 1.28
CA THR A 18 8.69 -30.71 2.52
C THR A 18 8.08 -29.63 3.39
N ASP A 19 7.68 -28.56 2.76
CA ASP A 19 7.09 -27.39 3.39
C ASP A 19 5.63 -27.23 3.01
N GLY A 20 4.95 -26.24 3.57
CA GLY A 20 3.55 -26.05 3.28
C GLY A 20 3.02 -24.73 3.82
N PRO A 21 1.72 -24.49 3.61
CA PRO A 21 1.09 -23.25 4.06
C PRO A 21 1.09 -23.16 5.58
N ILE A 22 1.25 -21.93 6.05
CA ILE A 22 0.95 -21.57 7.43
C ILE A 22 -0.55 -21.38 7.54
N VAL A 23 -1.17 -22.08 8.49
CA VAL A 23 -2.62 -22.09 8.66
C VAL A 23 -3.07 -20.73 9.19
N PRO A 24 -3.94 -20.00 8.47
CA PRO A 24 -4.47 -18.74 8.98
C PRO A 24 -5.46 -18.98 10.14
N ASP A 25 -5.60 -17.97 10.99
CA ASP A 25 -6.62 -18.00 12.05
C ASP A 25 -8.04 -18.15 11.48
N ARG A 26 -8.95 -18.71 12.27
CA ARG A 26 -10.35 -19.01 11.86
C ARG A 26 -10.42 -19.72 10.51
N PHE A 27 -9.52 -20.66 10.27
CA PHE A 27 -9.30 -21.40 9.03
C PHE A 27 -10.60 -21.85 8.34
N ALA A 28 -11.53 -22.48 9.09
CA ALA A 28 -12.82 -22.96 8.58
C ALA A 28 -13.78 -21.84 8.11
N ARG A 29 -13.42 -20.57 8.33
CA ARG A 29 -14.19 -19.38 7.91
C ARG A 29 -13.56 -18.65 6.73
N ARG A 30 -12.50 -19.20 6.15
CA ARG A 30 -11.75 -18.59 5.05
C ARG A 30 -12.07 -19.22 3.71
N GLU A 31 -12.20 -18.36 2.71
CA GLU A 31 -12.13 -18.76 1.30
C GLU A 31 -10.67 -18.90 0.90
N PHE A 32 -10.36 -19.90 0.09
CA PHE A 32 -9.05 -20.07 -0.53
C PHE A 32 -9.15 -19.90 -2.05
N GLY A 33 -8.05 -19.40 -2.63
CA GLY A 33 -7.92 -19.20 -4.06
C GLY A 33 -6.56 -19.66 -4.56
N PHE A 34 -6.51 -20.23 -5.77
CA PHE A 34 -5.28 -20.73 -6.35
C PHE A 34 -5.16 -20.33 -7.81
N MET A 35 -3.95 -19.93 -8.21
CA MET A 35 -3.60 -19.72 -9.60
C MET A 35 -2.51 -20.72 -9.97
N PHE A 36 -2.70 -21.41 -11.10
CA PHE A 36 -1.78 -22.42 -11.58
C PHE A 36 -0.89 -21.87 -12.68
N PHE A 37 0.23 -22.54 -12.96
CA PHE A 37 1.18 -22.12 -13.99
C PHE A 37 0.61 -22.11 -15.41
N ASP A 38 -0.40 -22.93 -15.70
CA ASP A 38 -1.07 -23.08 -17.00
C ASP A 38 -2.29 -22.16 -17.18
N ARG A 39 -2.61 -21.34 -16.18
CA ARG A 39 -3.80 -20.49 -16.14
C ARG A 39 -3.46 -19.08 -15.72
N ASN A 40 -4.22 -18.11 -16.25
CA ASN A 40 -4.07 -16.68 -15.92
C ASN A 40 -5.19 -16.13 -15.03
N TYR A 41 -5.97 -17.02 -14.41
CA TYR A 41 -7.04 -16.66 -13.46
C TYR A 41 -6.88 -17.39 -12.14
N VAL A 42 -7.45 -16.82 -11.08
CA VAL A 42 -7.51 -17.43 -9.75
C VAL A 42 -8.77 -18.27 -9.65
N GLN A 43 -8.62 -19.58 -9.39
CA GLN A 43 -9.71 -20.45 -8.98
C GLN A 43 -10.10 -20.08 -7.55
N ARG A 44 -11.32 -19.59 -7.36
CA ARG A 44 -11.87 -19.12 -6.07
C ARG A 44 -12.95 -20.08 -5.55
N HIS A 45 -13.59 -19.68 -4.44
CA HIS A 45 -14.72 -20.39 -3.81
C HIS A 45 -14.34 -21.78 -3.31
N LEU A 46 -13.16 -21.92 -2.73
CA LEU A 46 -12.68 -23.15 -2.11
C LEU A 46 -12.60 -22.97 -0.59
N SER A 47 -12.99 -24.02 0.13
CA SER A 47 -12.74 -24.15 1.56
C SER A 47 -12.20 -25.55 1.86
N PHE A 48 -11.61 -25.72 3.02
CA PHE A 48 -11.02 -26.98 3.44
C PHE A 48 -11.49 -27.30 4.85
N SER A 49 -11.76 -28.56 5.11
CA SER A 49 -12.22 -29.02 6.43
C SER A 49 -11.08 -29.14 7.44
N SER A 50 -9.83 -29.31 6.96
CA SER A 50 -8.66 -29.40 7.81
C SER A 50 -7.39 -28.84 7.12
N PRO A 51 -6.38 -28.44 7.90
CA PRO A 51 -5.06 -28.06 7.37
C PRO A 51 -4.41 -29.15 6.52
N GLU A 52 -4.61 -30.41 6.84
CA GLU A 52 -4.07 -31.57 6.12
C GLU A 52 -4.71 -31.70 4.73
N GLU A 53 -5.99 -31.37 4.61
CA GLU A 53 -6.70 -31.34 3.34
C GLU A 53 -6.14 -30.24 2.43
N LEU A 54 -5.94 -29.04 2.95
CA LEU A 54 -5.28 -27.94 2.25
C LEU A 54 -3.87 -28.34 1.79
N ARG A 55 -3.08 -28.93 2.69
CA ARG A 55 -1.72 -29.41 2.36
C ARG A 55 -1.73 -30.44 1.23
N ARG A 56 -2.61 -31.46 1.31
CA ARG A 56 -2.76 -32.48 0.26
C ARG A 56 -3.20 -31.85 -1.08
N TYR A 57 -4.11 -30.88 -1.03
CA TYR A 57 -4.52 -30.16 -2.23
C TYR A 57 -3.35 -29.45 -2.90
N MET A 58 -2.53 -28.71 -2.13
CA MET A 58 -1.37 -27.99 -2.65
C MET A 58 -0.28 -28.94 -3.17
N GLN A 59 -0.03 -30.06 -2.49
CA GLN A 59 0.92 -31.09 -2.94
C GLN A 59 0.49 -31.76 -4.27
N GLY A 60 -0.79 -32.01 -4.44
CA GLY A 60 -1.35 -32.64 -5.64
C GLY A 60 -1.42 -31.71 -6.85
N ASN A 61 -1.83 -30.46 -6.63
CA ASN A 61 -2.10 -29.49 -7.70
C ASN A 61 -0.95 -28.51 -7.98
N VAL A 62 0.00 -28.33 -7.05
CA VAL A 62 1.20 -27.49 -7.18
C VAL A 62 0.87 -26.07 -7.71
N PRO A 63 0.14 -25.24 -6.95
CA PRO A 63 -0.22 -23.90 -7.39
C PRO A 63 0.99 -22.99 -7.53
N ALA A 64 0.98 -22.13 -8.56
CA ALA A 64 1.96 -21.05 -8.72
C ALA A 64 1.75 -19.93 -7.71
N HIS A 65 0.49 -19.66 -7.36
CA HIS A 65 0.13 -18.66 -6.35
C HIS A 65 -1.03 -19.18 -5.52
N SER A 66 -0.94 -18.97 -4.22
CA SER A 66 -1.98 -19.36 -3.26
C SER A 66 -2.45 -18.15 -2.48
N TYR A 67 -3.73 -18.09 -2.23
CA TYR A 67 -4.40 -16.97 -1.58
C TYR A 67 -5.39 -17.48 -0.53
N TYR A 68 -5.71 -16.61 0.43
CA TYR A 68 -6.81 -16.79 1.36
C TYR A 68 -7.57 -15.46 1.53
N SER A 69 -8.83 -15.53 1.97
CA SER A 69 -9.63 -14.32 2.16
C SER A 69 -9.22 -13.56 3.41
N THR A 70 -9.15 -12.22 3.31
CA THR A 70 -9.08 -11.34 4.48
C THR A 70 -10.38 -11.37 5.25
N SER A 71 -11.48 -11.67 4.58
CA SER A 71 -12.81 -11.85 5.15
C SER A 71 -13.02 -13.21 5.77
N TYR A 72 -13.95 -13.22 6.73
CA TYR A 72 -14.52 -14.41 7.34
C TYR A 72 -15.94 -14.61 6.84
N TYR A 73 -16.28 -15.85 6.52
CA TYR A 73 -17.57 -16.22 5.98
C TYR A 73 -18.19 -17.36 6.78
N ARG A 74 -19.53 -17.44 6.79
CA ARG A 74 -20.23 -18.60 7.35
C ARG A 74 -20.12 -19.79 6.41
N LYS A 75 -20.18 -19.55 5.08
CA LYS A 75 -20.09 -20.51 3.99
C LYS A 75 -19.03 -20.07 2.98
N PRO A 76 -17.73 -20.26 3.28
CA PRO A 76 -16.65 -19.68 2.46
C PRO A 76 -16.57 -20.24 1.03
N ASP A 77 -17.09 -21.44 0.77
CA ASP A 77 -17.14 -22.13 -0.53
C ASP A 77 -18.39 -21.84 -1.36
N ALA A 78 -19.33 -21.05 -0.84
CA ALA A 78 -20.51 -20.69 -1.60
C ALA A 78 -20.16 -20.03 -2.94
N PRO A 79 -20.92 -20.28 -4.02
CA PRO A 79 -20.56 -19.87 -5.38
C PRO A 79 -20.63 -18.36 -5.61
N THR A 80 -21.44 -17.65 -4.84
CA THR A 80 -21.57 -16.19 -4.91
C THR A 80 -21.17 -15.53 -3.61
N MET A 81 -20.76 -14.24 -3.67
CA MET A 81 -20.35 -13.48 -2.49
C MET A 81 -21.49 -13.27 -1.49
N ASP A 82 -22.72 -13.13 -1.96
CA ASP A 82 -23.89 -12.93 -1.10
C ASP A 82 -24.25 -14.20 -0.33
N GLU A 83 -24.12 -15.37 -0.97
CA GLU A 83 -24.37 -16.67 -0.34
C GLU A 83 -23.31 -17.05 0.69
N LYS A 84 -22.12 -16.42 0.67
CA LYS A 84 -21.05 -16.69 1.63
C LYS A 84 -21.39 -16.27 3.06
N GLU A 85 -22.33 -15.36 3.25
CA GLU A 85 -22.71 -14.80 4.55
C GLU A 85 -21.47 -14.21 5.28
N TRP A 86 -21.13 -12.97 4.90
CA TRP A 86 -19.97 -12.24 5.43
C TRP A 86 -20.08 -12.02 6.95
N LEU A 87 -19.00 -12.25 7.70
CA LEU A 87 -18.91 -12.18 9.16
C LEU A 87 -17.92 -11.11 9.65
N GLY A 88 -17.30 -10.37 8.74
CA GLY A 88 -16.26 -9.39 9.04
C GLY A 88 -15.00 -9.64 8.20
N ALA A 89 -14.06 -8.70 8.25
CA ALA A 89 -12.79 -8.79 7.56
C ALA A 89 -11.65 -8.15 8.35
N GLU A 90 -10.44 -8.72 8.26
CA GLU A 90 -9.23 -8.06 8.71
C GLU A 90 -9.08 -6.72 8.00
N LEU A 91 -8.54 -5.71 8.69
CA LEU A 91 -8.07 -4.51 8.02
C LEU A 91 -6.68 -4.83 7.46
N ILE A 92 -6.51 -4.61 6.16
CA ILE A 92 -5.27 -4.95 5.46
C ILE A 92 -4.74 -3.73 4.72
N PHE A 93 -3.42 -3.61 4.73
CA PHE A 93 -2.67 -2.64 3.94
C PHE A 93 -1.68 -3.41 3.06
N ASP A 94 -1.64 -3.08 1.78
CA ASP A 94 -0.74 -3.68 0.79
C ASP A 94 0.20 -2.62 0.23
N LEU A 95 1.49 -2.91 0.27
CA LEU A 95 2.54 -2.08 -0.30
C LEU A 95 3.29 -2.91 -1.32
N ASP A 96 3.20 -2.54 -2.60
CA ASP A 96 3.96 -3.18 -3.71
C ASP A 96 4.89 -2.15 -4.36
N ALA A 97 6.13 -2.58 -4.61
CA ALA A 97 7.15 -1.74 -5.23
C ALA A 97 6.79 -1.23 -6.65
N ASP A 98 5.73 -1.74 -7.29
CA ASP A 98 5.23 -1.22 -8.56
C ASP A 98 4.72 0.22 -8.45
N HIS A 99 4.33 0.67 -7.26
CA HIS A 99 3.84 2.01 -6.98
C HIS A 99 4.95 3.00 -6.61
N LEU A 100 6.19 2.53 -6.35
CA LEU A 100 7.30 3.38 -5.98
C LEU A 100 7.71 4.31 -7.13
N GLU A 101 7.91 5.58 -6.80
CA GLU A 101 8.45 6.55 -7.74
C GLU A 101 9.84 6.13 -8.23
N GLY A 102 10.04 6.08 -9.54
CA GLY A 102 11.32 5.66 -10.13
C GLY A 102 11.59 4.15 -10.13
N ALA A 103 10.64 3.29 -9.77
CA ALA A 103 10.78 1.82 -9.70
C ALA A 103 11.37 1.21 -10.99
N ALA A 104 11.08 1.79 -12.15
CA ALA A 104 11.60 1.31 -13.44
C ALA A 104 13.14 1.36 -13.56
N ASN A 105 13.79 2.21 -12.77
CA ASN A 105 15.25 2.40 -12.78
C ASN A 105 15.96 1.70 -11.62
N MET A 106 15.20 1.07 -10.72
CA MET A 106 15.74 0.39 -9.54
C MET A 106 16.05 -1.06 -9.83
N THR A 107 17.08 -1.58 -9.19
CA THR A 107 17.29 -3.02 -9.08
C THR A 107 16.24 -3.65 -8.17
N TYR A 108 16.05 -4.96 -8.29
CA TYR A 108 15.09 -5.67 -7.44
C TYR A 108 15.41 -5.53 -5.94
N ALA A 109 16.70 -5.58 -5.57
CA ALA A 109 17.14 -5.40 -4.19
C ALA A 109 16.90 -3.97 -3.66
N GLU A 110 17.07 -2.95 -4.51
CA GLU A 110 16.75 -1.56 -4.14
C GLU A 110 15.24 -1.37 -3.92
N MET A 111 14.40 -1.90 -4.82
CA MET A 111 12.95 -1.90 -4.63
C MET A 111 12.52 -2.55 -3.32
N LEU A 112 13.11 -3.71 -2.98
CA LEU A 112 12.81 -4.40 -1.72
C LEU A 112 13.22 -3.59 -0.49
N ARG A 113 14.36 -2.91 -0.53
CA ARG A 113 14.80 -2.05 0.58
C ARG A 113 13.89 -0.84 0.76
N GLN A 114 13.50 -0.18 -0.33
CA GLN A 114 12.64 0.98 -0.26
C GLN A 114 11.24 0.63 0.24
N ILE A 115 10.61 -0.41 -0.33
CA ILE A 115 9.26 -0.81 0.10
C ILE A 115 9.24 -1.31 1.55
N ARG A 116 10.35 -1.89 2.04
CA ARG A 116 10.51 -2.23 3.44
C ARG A 116 10.51 -0.97 4.33
N SER A 117 11.20 0.10 3.91
CA SER A 117 11.20 1.38 4.62
C SER A 117 9.80 1.99 4.68
N GLU A 118 9.05 1.92 3.58
CA GLU A 118 7.65 2.37 3.55
C GLU A 118 6.75 1.53 4.48
N MET A 119 6.95 0.22 4.51
CA MET A 119 6.22 -0.65 5.47
C MET A 119 6.56 -0.29 6.92
N MET A 120 7.82 0.01 7.23
CA MET A 120 8.23 0.47 8.57
C MET A 120 7.54 1.79 8.91
N ASN A 121 7.52 2.75 7.99
CA ASN A 121 6.81 4.01 8.19
C ASN A 121 5.31 3.80 8.42
N LEU A 122 4.65 2.97 7.61
CA LEU A 122 3.24 2.63 7.80
C LEU A 122 2.99 2.04 9.19
N VAL A 123 3.78 1.05 9.59
CA VAL A 123 3.60 0.35 10.88
C VAL A 123 3.87 1.30 12.04
N ASP A 124 5.05 1.92 12.09
CA ASP A 124 5.49 2.69 13.27
C ASP A 124 4.75 4.01 13.40
N SER A 125 4.65 4.76 12.29
CA SER A 125 4.10 6.10 12.34
C SER A 125 2.57 6.12 12.34
N PHE A 126 1.93 5.22 11.60
CA PHE A 126 0.48 5.26 11.43
C PHE A 126 -0.24 4.19 12.25
N LEU A 127 0.10 2.90 12.08
CA LEU A 127 -0.66 1.85 12.76
C LEU A 127 -0.44 1.85 14.27
N LEU A 128 0.81 1.87 14.71
CA LEU A 128 1.15 1.90 16.14
C LEU A 128 1.03 3.33 16.70
N GLY A 129 1.60 4.32 16.01
CA GLY A 129 1.69 5.70 16.49
C GLY A 129 0.35 6.43 16.49
N ASP A 130 -0.29 6.59 15.31
CA ASP A 130 -1.48 7.42 15.17
C ASP A 130 -2.79 6.67 15.49
N LEU A 131 -2.91 5.42 15.00
CA LEU A 131 -4.12 4.61 15.18
C LEU A 131 -4.11 3.81 16.48
N GLY A 132 -2.97 3.71 17.17
CA GLY A 132 -2.86 3.16 18.53
C GLY A 132 -3.01 1.64 18.61
N PHE A 133 -2.79 0.90 17.54
CA PHE A 133 -2.72 -0.56 17.59
C PHE A 133 -1.46 -1.00 18.33
N SER A 134 -1.53 -2.14 19.01
CA SER A 134 -0.33 -2.77 19.59
C SER A 134 0.41 -3.62 18.56
N GLU A 135 1.69 -3.91 18.81
CA GLU A 135 2.49 -4.75 17.90
C GLU A 135 1.88 -6.15 17.72
N GLU A 136 1.26 -6.72 18.75
CA GLU A 136 0.61 -8.04 18.68
C GLU A 136 -0.66 -8.02 17.80
N GLN A 137 -1.23 -6.85 17.55
CA GLN A 137 -2.40 -6.68 16.70
C GLN A 137 -2.04 -6.50 15.22
N VAL A 138 -0.78 -6.12 14.91
CA VAL A 138 -0.28 -5.86 13.56
C VAL A 138 0.60 -7.02 13.09
N HIS A 139 0.12 -7.77 12.10
CA HIS A 139 0.83 -8.92 11.54
C HIS A 139 1.40 -8.57 10.16
N ILE A 140 2.72 -8.58 10.06
CA ILE A 140 3.41 -8.22 8.81
C ILE A 140 3.75 -9.49 8.03
N THR A 141 3.61 -9.45 6.72
CA THR A 141 3.92 -10.56 5.83
C THR A 141 4.62 -10.05 4.57
N PHE A 142 5.79 -10.61 4.26
CA PHE A 142 6.40 -10.43 2.93
C PHE A 142 5.59 -11.21 1.89
N SER A 143 5.20 -10.58 0.80
CA SER A 143 4.29 -11.14 -0.22
C SER A 143 4.89 -12.28 -1.07
N GLY A 144 6.20 -12.57 -0.91
CA GLY A 144 6.95 -13.45 -1.79
C GLY A 144 7.33 -12.79 -3.13
N GLY A 145 6.81 -11.62 -3.42
CA GLY A 145 7.02 -10.84 -4.64
C GLY A 145 7.92 -9.62 -4.40
N ARG A 146 7.33 -8.43 -4.47
CA ARG A 146 8.02 -7.14 -4.32
C ARG A 146 7.39 -6.26 -3.26
N GLY A 147 6.57 -6.80 -2.38
CA GLY A 147 5.80 -6.03 -1.42
C GLY A 147 5.62 -6.70 -0.08
N TYR A 148 4.93 -6.00 0.79
CA TYR A 148 4.56 -6.44 2.12
C TYR A 148 3.09 -6.17 2.39
N HIS A 149 2.49 -6.98 3.24
CA HIS A 149 1.14 -6.78 3.73
C HIS A 149 1.20 -6.55 5.24
N ALA A 150 0.46 -5.58 5.75
CA ALA A 150 0.17 -5.43 7.17
C ALA A 150 -1.30 -5.77 7.43
N HIS A 151 -1.55 -6.68 8.35
CA HIS A 151 -2.89 -7.13 8.73
C HIS A 151 -3.18 -6.71 10.16
N VAL A 152 -4.28 -6.01 10.39
CA VAL A 152 -4.79 -5.71 11.73
C VAL A 152 -5.97 -6.61 12.04
N ARG A 153 -5.89 -7.36 13.16
CA ARG A 153 -6.83 -8.41 13.56
C ARG A 153 -7.44 -8.13 14.91
N THR A 154 -8.27 -7.08 14.99
CA THR A 154 -8.99 -6.73 16.20
C THR A 154 -10.50 -6.72 15.97
N PRO A 155 -11.33 -6.95 16.99
CA PRO A 155 -12.77 -6.85 16.83
C PRO A 155 -13.22 -5.51 16.26
N ASP A 156 -12.58 -4.42 16.65
CA ASP A 156 -12.95 -3.04 16.28
C ASP A 156 -12.84 -2.76 14.77
N VAL A 157 -11.91 -3.43 14.07
CA VAL A 157 -11.73 -3.23 12.63
C VAL A 157 -12.53 -4.21 11.76
N MET A 158 -13.07 -5.28 12.36
CA MET A 158 -13.70 -6.37 11.59
C MET A 158 -14.99 -5.96 10.89
N GLU A 159 -15.72 -5.00 11.45
CA GLU A 159 -17.00 -4.54 10.91
C GLU A 159 -16.85 -3.31 10.01
N LEU A 160 -15.63 -2.76 9.86
CA LEU A 160 -15.39 -1.62 8.99
C LEU A 160 -15.74 -1.97 7.55
N GLY A 161 -16.64 -1.19 6.97
CA GLY A 161 -17.02 -1.28 5.57
C GLY A 161 -16.01 -0.61 4.64
N THR A 162 -16.33 -0.62 3.35
CA THR A 162 -15.46 -0.02 2.31
C THR A 162 -15.24 1.48 2.51
N HIS A 163 -16.23 2.20 3.03
CA HIS A 163 -16.14 3.66 3.23
C HIS A 163 -15.17 3.99 4.36
N GLU A 164 -15.33 3.39 5.52
CA GLU A 164 -14.48 3.62 6.68
C GLU A 164 -13.01 3.24 6.39
N ARG A 165 -12.81 2.17 5.61
CA ARG A 165 -11.48 1.76 5.17
C ARG A 165 -10.82 2.79 4.24
N ARG A 166 -11.60 3.45 3.36
CA ARG A 166 -11.10 4.55 2.53
C ARG A 166 -10.71 5.76 3.35
N GLU A 167 -11.49 6.12 4.37
CA GLU A 167 -11.11 7.22 5.27
C GLU A 167 -9.80 6.95 6.00
N LEU A 168 -9.51 5.69 6.37
CA LEU A 168 -8.22 5.31 6.94
C LEU A 168 -7.09 5.45 5.91
N VAL A 169 -7.32 5.08 4.65
CA VAL A 169 -6.34 5.29 3.58
C VAL A 169 -6.12 6.77 3.32
N ASP A 170 -7.17 7.58 3.23
CA ASP A 170 -7.07 9.04 3.06
C ASP A 170 -6.27 9.67 4.22
N TYR A 171 -6.48 9.19 5.44
CA TYR A 171 -5.69 9.63 6.59
C TYR A 171 -4.21 9.28 6.44
N ILE A 172 -3.87 8.05 6.06
CA ILE A 172 -2.48 7.58 5.92
C ILE A 172 -1.76 8.33 4.79
N THR A 173 -2.41 8.47 3.65
CA THR A 173 -1.85 9.14 2.47
C THR A 173 -1.88 10.67 2.57
N GLY A 174 -2.55 11.23 3.59
CA GLY A 174 -2.75 12.68 3.71
C GLY A 174 -3.65 13.25 2.63
N SER A 175 -4.49 12.44 2.01
CA SER A 175 -5.43 12.86 0.98
C SER A 175 -6.39 13.90 1.55
N GLY A 176 -6.43 15.07 0.92
CA GLY A 176 -7.28 16.18 1.39
C GLY A 176 -6.81 16.87 2.68
N LEU A 177 -5.56 16.67 3.11
CA LEU A 177 -5.01 17.33 4.30
C LEU A 177 -5.14 18.85 4.19
N ASN A 178 -5.89 19.44 5.11
CA ASN A 178 -6.10 20.88 5.15
C ASN A 178 -4.95 21.56 5.90
N ILE A 179 -4.07 22.24 5.17
CA ILE A 179 -2.90 22.92 5.72
C ILE A 179 -3.27 24.06 6.69
N ASP A 180 -4.41 24.71 6.49
CA ASP A 180 -4.89 25.76 7.40
C ASP A 180 -5.46 25.19 8.71
N TRP A 181 -5.85 23.92 8.73
CA TRP A 181 -6.17 23.20 9.97
C TRP A 181 -4.89 22.81 10.73
N VAL A 182 -3.83 22.44 10.03
CA VAL A 182 -2.53 22.12 10.66
C VAL A 182 -1.88 23.38 11.24
N PHE A 183 -1.80 24.44 10.45
CA PHE A 183 -1.20 25.73 10.81
C PHE A 183 -2.27 26.84 10.83
N PRO A 184 -3.18 26.85 11.81
CA PRO A 184 -4.31 27.77 11.82
C PRO A 184 -3.86 29.22 12.00
N TYR A 185 -4.66 30.14 11.49
CA TYR A 185 -4.47 31.56 11.74
C TYR A 185 -5.02 31.95 13.11
N ASN A 186 -4.19 32.61 13.91
CA ASN A 186 -4.64 33.41 15.04
C ASN A 186 -4.85 34.86 14.56
N ARG A 187 -5.99 35.43 14.87
CA ARG A 187 -6.30 36.84 14.58
C ARG A 187 -6.10 37.65 15.83
N VAL A 188 -4.98 38.39 15.89
CA VAL A 188 -4.65 39.26 17.03
C VAL A 188 -4.97 40.70 16.64
N ALA A 189 -5.83 41.36 17.41
CA ALA A 189 -6.06 42.80 17.26
C ALA A 189 -4.79 43.56 17.68
N THR A 190 -4.14 44.21 16.72
CA THR A 190 -2.83 44.89 16.96
C THR A 190 -3.02 46.36 17.33
N SER A 191 -4.02 47.04 16.80
CA SER A 191 -4.32 48.45 17.11
C SER A 191 -5.76 48.78 16.73
N LYS A 192 -6.31 49.79 17.43
CA LYS A 192 -7.54 50.43 17.05
C LYS A 192 -7.17 51.79 16.45
N VAL A 193 -7.56 52.03 15.20
CA VAL A 193 -7.33 53.29 14.51
C VAL A 193 -8.71 53.97 14.32
N VAL A 194 -8.81 55.20 14.83
CA VAL A 194 -10.01 56.03 14.59
C VAL A 194 -9.85 56.69 13.23
N THR A 195 -10.77 56.40 12.31
CA THR A 195 -10.84 57.06 11.01
C THR A 195 -12.06 57.97 10.98
N GLY A 196 -12.11 58.91 10.05
CA GLY A 196 -13.28 59.81 9.91
C GLY A 196 -14.62 59.11 9.66
N SER A 197 -14.61 57.81 9.33
CA SER A 197 -15.79 56.98 9.11
C SER A 197 -16.05 55.96 10.24
N GLY A 198 -15.29 55.99 11.37
CA GLY A 198 -15.46 55.10 12.51
C GLY A 198 -14.13 54.46 13.00
N MET A 199 -14.26 53.54 13.93
CA MET A 199 -13.08 52.84 14.51
C MET A 199 -12.79 51.59 13.67
N ARG A 200 -11.58 51.51 13.10
CA ARG A 200 -11.05 50.30 12.45
C ARG A 200 -10.07 49.60 13.41
N THR A 201 -10.27 48.29 13.54
CA THR A 201 -9.30 47.43 14.26
C THR A 201 -8.37 46.80 13.23
N ASN A 202 -7.09 47.08 13.33
CA ASN A 202 -6.08 46.36 12.57
C ASN A 202 -5.89 44.98 13.20
N VAL A 203 -6.03 43.94 12.40
CA VAL A 203 -5.88 42.56 12.81
C VAL A 203 -4.65 41.98 12.13
N ALA A 204 -3.65 41.61 12.90
CA ALA A 204 -2.57 40.77 12.40
C ALA A 204 -3.06 39.34 12.28
N LYS A 205 -2.74 38.72 11.18
CA LYS A 205 -2.92 37.27 10.99
C LYS A 205 -1.59 36.60 11.33
N ASP A 206 -1.62 35.77 12.34
CA ASP A 206 -0.47 35.02 12.80
C ASP A 206 -0.72 33.52 12.62
N ARG A 207 0.22 32.79 12.02
CA ARG A 207 0.13 31.35 11.90
C ARG A 207 0.65 30.68 13.15
N LEU A 208 -0.14 29.76 13.68
CA LEU A 208 0.25 28.92 14.81
C LEU A 208 0.95 27.66 14.30
N ILE A 209 1.90 27.18 15.08
CA ILE A 209 2.57 25.89 14.90
C ILE A 209 1.88 24.91 15.84
N PRO A 210 1.59 23.66 15.44
CA PRO A 210 1.05 22.66 16.34
C PRO A 210 1.92 22.50 17.59
N PRO A 211 1.34 22.37 18.79
CA PRO A 211 2.12 22.18 20.02
C PRO A 211 2.82 20.80 20.03
N ALA A 212 3.79 20.60 20.93
CA ALA A 212 4.58 19.38 21.00
C ALA A 212 3.79 18.12 21.43
N ASP A 213 2.67 18.33 22.09
CA ASP A 213 1.70 17.29 22.51
C ASP A 213 0.55 17.06 21.51
N ALA A 214 0.62 17.66 20.33
CA ALA A 214 -0.33 17.40 19.26
C ALA A 214 -0.21 15.94 18.79
N GLY A 215 -1.34 15.33 18.36
CA GLY A 215 -1.33 13.99 17.77
C GLY A 215 -1.39 13.99 16.25
N GLY A 216 -1.14 12.83 15.66
CA GLY A 216 -1.35 12.55 14.25
C GLY A 216 -0.65 13.52 13.30
N TRP A 217 -1.35 13.91 12.23
CA TRP A 217 -0.81 14.82 11.21
C TRP A 217 -0.29 16.16 11.76
N ARG A 218 -0.87 16.68 12.82
CA ARG A 218 -0.39 17.94 13.40
C ARG A 218 0.99 17.80 14.02
N LEU A 219 1.25 16.71 14.75
CA LEU A 219 2.58 16.44 15.33
C LEU A 219 3.59 16.14 14.22
N ARG A 220 3.21 15.31 13.25
CA ARG A 220 4.04 14.94 12.10
C ARG A 220 4.48 16.18 11.30
N MET A 221 3.56 17.07 11.00
CA MET A 221 3.84 18.33 10.30
C MET A 221 4.66 19.31 11.16
N ARG A 222 4.54 19.27 12.50
CA ARG A 222 5.44 20.02 13.39
C ARG A 222 6.88 19.53 13.25
N HIS A 223 7.11 18.20 13.26
CA HIS A 223 8.45 17.65 13.10
C HIS A 223 9.01 17.97 11.71
N GLY A 224 8.25 17.79 10.66
CA GLY A 224 8.66 18.17 9.31
C GLY A 224 8.99 19.68 9.18
N LEU A 225 8.23 20.54 9.87
CA LEU A 225 8.56 21.96 9.92
C LEU A 225 9.88 22.23 10.67
N MET A 226 10.18 21.45 11.72
CA MET A 226 11.49 21.56 12.42
C MET A 226 12.63 21.20 11.47
N ASP A 227 12.48 20.14 10.67
CA ASP A 227 13.48 19.72 9.69
C ASP A 227 13.68 20.81 8.63
N VAL A 228 12.60 21.33 8.03
CA VAL A 228 12.65 22.45 7.07
C VAL A 228 13.35 23.68 7.67
N VAL A 229 13.03 24.06 8.91
CA VAL A 229 13.67 25.19 9.59
C VAL A 229 15.16 24.93 9.81
N ASN A 230 15.55 23.70 10.17
CA ASN A 230 16.95 23.31 10.31
C ASN A 230 17.69 23.41 8.98
N ASP A 231 17.11 22.89 7.90
CA ASP A 231 17.69 22.97 6.56
C ASP A 231 17.88 24.42 6.10
N PHE A 232 16.90 25.29 6.38
CA PHE A 232 17.03 26.73 6.10
C PHE A 232 18.12 27.40 6.91
N CYS A 233 18.32 26.99 8.16
CA CYS A 233 19.37 27.58 9.02
C CYS A 233 20.76 27.11 8.64
N ASP A 234 20.91 25.87 8.24
CA ASP A 234 22.20 25.20 8.08
C ASP A 234 22.63 25.03 6.60
N GLY A 235 21.67 25.10 5.63
CA GLY A 235 21.91 24.90 4.20
C GLY A 235 22.19 26.18 3.40
N ASP A 236 22.49 26.00 2.09
CA ASP A 236 22.60 27.10 1.12
C ASP A 236 21.27 27.33 0.39
N GLY A 237 20.93 28.59 0.11
CA GLY A 237 19.66 28.96 -0.54
C GLY A 237 19.45 28.35 -1.93
N LYS A 238 20.53 28.01 -2.66
CA LYS A 238 20.44 27.31 -3.94
C LYS A 238 20.15 25.82 -3.77
N GLU A 239 20.70 25.20 -2.72
CA GLU A 239 20.44 23.80 -2.37
C GLU A 239 19.01 23.64 -1.89
N LEU A 240 18.51 24.55 -1.06
CA LEU A 240 17.12 24.57 -0.62
C LEU A 240 16.11 24.58 -1.78
N LYS A 241 16.41 25.30 -2.87
CA LYS A 241 15.55 25.29 -4.07
C LYS A 241 15.61 23.98 -4.86
N ARG A 242 16.62 23.14 -4.67
CA ARG A 242 16.69 21.77 -5.21
C ARG A 242 15.97 20.79 -4.31
N GLU A 243 16.16 20.94 -3.01
CA GLU A 243 15.55 20.09 -1.98
C GLU A 243 14.03 20.27 -1.91
N TYR A 244 13.55 21.51 -2.06
CA TYR A 244 12.15 21.88 -2.02
C TYR A 244 11.67 22.43 -3.38
N PRO A 245 11.17 21.56 -4.29
CA PRO A 245 10.70 21.95 -5.62
C PRO A 245 9.61 23.01 -5.62
N SER A 246 8.75 23.05 -4.60
CA SER A 246 7.68 24.03 -4.44
C SER A 246 8.19 25.49 -4.49
N ILE A 247 9.41 25.74 -4.00
CA ILE A 247 10.02 27.09 -3.99
C ILE A 247 11.03 27.33 -5.14
N LYS A 248 11.14 26.40 -6.10
CA LYS A 248 12.07 26.54 -7.24
C LYS A 248 11.86 27.85 -8.01
N GLY A 249 10.63 28.30 -8.18
CA GLY A 249 10.26 29.57 -8.83
C GLY A 249 10.40 30.84 -7.96
N SER A 250 10.67 30.71 -6.67
CA SER A 250 10.82 31.85 -5.77
C SER A 250 12.09 32.66 -6.08
N ASP A 251 12.05 34.00 -5.86
CA ASP A 251 13.26 34.81 -5.96
C ASP A 251 14.27 34.36 -4.89
N ILE A 252 15.52 34.19 -5.30
CA ILE A 252 16.61 33.75 -4.41
C ILE A 252 16.82 34.71 -3.23
N LYS A 253 16.62 36.02 -3.45
CA LYS A 253 16.70 37.03 -2.37
C LYS A 253 15.63 36.78 -1.28
N THR A 254 14.44 36.30 -1.69
CA THR A 254 13.37 35.97 -0.75
C THR A 254 13.73 34.73 0.07
N VAL A 255 14.42 33.74 -0.54
CA VAL A 255 14.92 32.55 0.16
C VAL A 255 16.00 32.94 1.18
N TYR A 256 17.01 33.76 0.79
CA TYR A 256 18.03 34.24 1.71
C TYR A 256 17.44 35.08 2.85
N LYS A 257 16.43 35.92 2.56
CA LYS A 257 15.73 36.67 3.61
C LYS A 257 15.05 35.72 4.59
N ALA A 258 14.39 34.65 4.09
CA ALA A 258 13.78 33.66 4.95
C ALA A 258 14.81 32.95 5.83
N GLN A 259 15.98 32.60 5.29
CA GLN A 259 17.08 32.00 6.05
C GLN A 259 17.53 32.91 7.22
N GLU A 260 17.75 34.21 6.98
CA GLU A 260 18.17 35.14 8.04
C GLU A 260 17.10 35.32 9.13
N GLU A 261 15.82 35.39 8.75
CA GLU A 261 14.72 35.45 9.72
C GLU A 261 14.64 34.15 10.56
N LEU A 262 14.83 32.98 9.94
CA LEU A 262 14.76 31.66 10.60
C LEU A 262 15.95 31.43 11.52
N LYS A 263 17.18 31.80 11.13
CA LYS A 263 18.35 31.74 12.01
C LYS A 263 18.13 32.53 13.30
N GLY A 264 17.50 33.71 13.21
CA GLY A 264 17.17 34.55 14.36
C GLY A 264 15.99 34.06 15.21
N ALA A 265 15.14 33.14 14.67
CA ALA A 265 13.90 32.75 15.29
C ALA A 265 13.83 31.24 15.66
N ARG A 266 14.77 30.39 15.21
CA ARG A 266 14.78 28.92 15.24
C ARG A 266 14.16 28.32 16.52
N THR A 267 14.71 28.66 17.68
CA THR A 267 14.25 28.12 18.97
C THR A 267 12.89 28.68 19.37
N ARG A 268 12.71 30.02 19.23
CA ARG A 268 11.49 30.71 19.67
C ARG A 268 10.23 30.31 18.90
N LEU A 269 10.36 29.88 17.62
CA LEU A 269 9.23 29.38 16.82
C LEU A 269 8.50 28.23 17.52
N PHE A 270 9.28 27.27 18.00
CA PHE A 270 8.74 26.03 18.59
C PHE A 270 8.46 26.16 20.10
N GLU A 271 9.16 27.03 20.81
CA GLU A 271 8.85 27.37 22.20
C GLU A 271 7.50 28.09 22.33
N ARG A 272 7.22 29.02 21.41
CA ARG A 272 5.98 29.81 21.40
C ARG A 272 4.88 29.24 20.53
N ASN A 273 5.15 28.20 19.77
CA ASN A 273 4.23 27.57 18.82
C ASN A 273 3.60 28.59 17.84
N THR A 274 4.38 29.54 17.33
CA THR A 274 3.88 30.61 16.46
C THR A 274 4.91 31.08 15.44
N MET A 275 4.45 31.49 14.26
CA MET A 275 5.25 32.10 13.21
C MET A 275 5.19 33.65 13.25
N ALA A 276 4.60 34.27 14.30
CA ALA A 276 4.38 35.72 14.40
C ALA A 276 5.65 36.58 14.21
N MET A 277 6.80 36.02 14.52
CA MET A 277 8.11 36.72 14.42
C MET A 277 8.69 36.67 13.00
N LEU A 278 8.07 35.94 12.07
CA LEU A 278 8.49 35.85 10.67
C LEU A 278 7.67 36.80 9.81
N SER A 279 8.28 37.34 8.76
CA SER A 279 7.54 38.09 7.74
C SER A 279 6.53 37.19 7.02
N THR A 280 5.47 37.79 6.50
CA THR A 280 4.42 37.08 5.74
C THR A 280 5.01 36.29 4.55
N SER A 281 6.06 36.83 3.90
CA SER A 281 6.73 36.12 2.80
C SER A 281 7.40 34.84 3.27
N THR A 282 8.08 34.86 4.42
CA THR A 282 8.72 33.68 5.01
C THR A 282 7.68 32.65 5.50
N GLN A 283 6.61 33.09 6.16
CA GLN A 283 5.51 32.21 6.55
C GLN A 283 4.91 31.50 5.33
N ASN A 284 4.69 32.22 4.22
CA ASN A 284 4.13 31.65 2.99
C ASN A 284 5.07 30.62 2.33
N ILE A 285 6.40 30.88 2.35
CA ILE A 285 7.41 29.90 1.89
C ILE A 285 7.32 28.61 2.71
N LEU A 286 7.35 28.72 4.03
CA LEU A 286 7.28 27.55 4.91
C LEU A 286 6.00 26.77 4.70
N VAL A 287 4.84 27.45 4.70
CA VAL A 287 3.56 26.79 4.51
C VAL A 287 3.46 26.12 3.15
N LYS A 288 4.02 26.73 2.11
CA LYS A 288 4.06 26.14 0.77
C LYS A 288 4.90 24.86 0.73
N ILE A 289 6.11 24.90 1.32
CA ILE A 289 6.97 23.70 1.46
C ILE A 289 6.23 22.61 2.25
N MET A 290 5.60 22.98 3.37
CA MET A 290 4.87 22.00 4.18
C MET A 290 3.72 21.37 3.43
N ALA A 291 3.01 22.12 2.59
CA ALA A 291 1.88 21.62 1.83
C ALA A 291 2.26 20.79 0.60
N GLU A 292 3.28 21.25 -0.16
CA GLU A 292 3.58 20.71 -1.48
C GLU A 292 4.76 19.72 -1.46
N ASP A 293 5.73 19.89 -0.55
CA ASP A 293 6.92 19.03 -0.49
C ASP A 293 6.88 18.09 0.73
N MET A 294 6.51 18.59 1.92
CA MET A 294 6.60 17.79 3.15
C MET A 294 5.39 16.90 3.39
N ALA A 295 4.17 17.34 3.10
CA ALA A 295 3.00 16.50 3.31
C ALA A 295 3.07 15.18 2.51
N PRO A 296 3.49 15.14 1.23
CA PRO A 296 3.73 13.89 0.51
C PRO A 296 4.87 13.04 1.11
N ARG A 297 5.98 13.67 1.56
CA ARG A 297 7.11 12.96 2.18
C ARG A 297 6.76 12.33 3.53
N LEU A 298 5.82 12.91 4.26
CA LEU A 298 5.37 12.48 5.58
C LEU A 298 4.17 11.54 5.52
N SER A 299 3.62 11.30 4.34
CA SER A 299 2.53 10.36 4.13
C SER A 299 3.01 8.89 4.17
N GLY A 300 2.08 7.98 4.26
CA GLY A 300 2.32 6.55 4.08
C GLY A 300 1.87 6.11 2.69
N GLU A 301 2.56 5.15 2.14
CA GLU A 301 2.17 4.46 0.90
C GLU A 301 1.21 3.32 1.23
N VAL A 302 0.07 3.24 0.54
CA VAL A 302 -0.88 2.12 0.65
C VAL A 302 -1.69 1.99 -0.65
N ASP A 303 -2.02 0.76 -1.03
CA ASP A 303 -2.93 0.48 -2.15
C ASP A 303 -4.39 0.58 -1.68
N GLU A 304 -5.07 1.72 -1.97
CA GLU A 304 -6.47 1.96 -1.62
C GLU A 304 -7.41 0.83 -2.10
N PRO A 305 -7.38 0.39 -3.37
CA PRO A 305 -8.20 -0.72 -3.85
C PRO A 305 -8.09 -2.00 -3.02
N VAL A 306 -6.93 -2.30 -2.44
CA VAL A 306 -6.73 -3.47 -1.59
C VAL A 306 -7.32 -3.26 -0.21
N THR A 307 -7.02 -2.13 0.43
CA THR A 307 -7.49 -1.82 1.79
C THR A 307 -9.02 -1.67 1.83
N ALA A 308 -9.60 -1.01 0.83
CA ALA A 308 -11.04 -0.76 0.74
C ALA A 308 -11.87 -2.00 0.41
N ASP A 309 -11.28 -3.03 -0.21
CA ASP A 309 -11.99 -4.25 -0.61
C ASP A 309 -12.17 -5.23 0.56
N ILE A 310 -13.35 -5.22 1.16
CA ILE A 310 -13.71 -6.14 2.25
C ILE A 310 -13.81 -7.62 1.83
N LYS A 311 -13.70 -7.95 0.54
CA LYS A 311 -13.80 -9.32 0.00
C LYS A 311 -12.49 -9.78 -0.64
N ARG A 312 -11.37 -9.17 -0.24
CA ARG A 312 -10.05 -9.39 -0.83
C ARG A 312 -9.51 -10.80 -0.56
N LEU A 313 -8.85 -11.36 -1.57
CA LEU A 313 -7.92 -12.47 -1.41
C LEU A 313 -6.49 -11.92 -1.31
N ILE A 314 -5.74 -12.41 -0.35
CA ILE A 314 -4.35 -12.04 -0.08
C ILE A 314 -3.45 -13.27 -0.09
N ARG A 315 -2.14 -13.09 -0.26
CA ARG A 315 -1.17 -14.19 -0.33
C ARG A 315 -1.22 -15.08 0.91
N LEU A 316 -1.29 -16.39 0.71
CA LEU A 316 -1.29 -17.37 1.78
C LEU A 316 0.13 -17.51 2.36
N PRO A 317 0.36 -17.20 3.64
CA PRO A 317 1.66 -17.38 4.28
C PRO A 317 2.17 -18.83 4.17
N GLY A 318 3.48 -19.00 4.02
CA GLY A 318 4.10 -20.30 3.81
C GLY A 318 3.87 -20.90 2.41
N SER A 319 3.21 -20.19 1.48
CA SER A 319 3.21 -20.57 0.06
C SER A 319 4.40 -19.92 -0.66
N VAL A 320 4.67 -20.34 -1.89
CA VAL A 320 5.69 -19.72 -2.75
C VAL A 320 5.04 -18.83 -3.81
N HIS A 321 5.77 -17.80 -4.23
CA HIS A 321 5.30 -16.83 -5.22
C HIS A 321 5.76 -17.25 -6.63
N GLY A 322 4.81 -17.46 -7.57
CA GLY A 322 5.04 -18.03 -8.90
C GLY A 322 6.02 -17.27 -9.80
N LYS A 323 6.24 -15.96 -9.53
CA LYS A 323 7.15 -15.13 -10.34
C LYS A 323 8.53 -14.91 -9.71
N SER A 324 8.80 -15.47 -8.51
CA SER A 324 10.09 -15.30 -7.83
C SER A 324 10.58 -16.59 -7.18
N GLY A 325 9.68 -17.54 -6.91
CA GLY A 325 10.01 -18.72 -6.11
C GLY A 325 10.23 -18.44 -4.62
N LEU A 326 10.19 -17.18 -4.18
CA LEU A 326 10.36 -16.81 -2.77
C LEU A 326 9.13 -17.19 -1.96
N ARG A 327 9.35 -17.52 -0.69
CA ARG A 327 8.31 -17.88 0.27
C ARG A 327 7.57 -16.63 0.75
N VAL A 328 6.25 -16.71 0.84
CA VAL A 328 5.40 -15.74 1.54
C VAL A 328 5.66 -15.89 3.04
N THR A 329 6.35 -14.92 3.63
CA THR A 329 6.97 -15.07 4.95
C THR A 329 6.36 -14.09 5.94
N PRO A 330 5.66 -14.57 7.00
CA PRO A 330 5.32 -13.74 8.15
C PRO A 330 6.58 -13.27 8.88
N ILE A 331 6.59 -12.02 9.30
CA ILE A 331 7.72 -11.40 10.01
C ILE A 331 7.19 -10.55 11.16
N THR A 332 7.94 -10.44 12.23
CA THR A 332 7.65 -9.53 13.33
C THR A 332 8.11 -8.12 13.00
N ARG A 333 7.63 -7.12 13.79
CA ARG A 333 8.09 -5.73 13.64
C ARG A 333 9.62 -5.62 13.78
N ASP A 334 10.21 -6.30 14.76
CA ASP A 334 11.66 -6.28 14.97
C ASP A 334 12.42 -6.89 13.79
N GLN A 335 11.93 -8.03 13.29
CA GLN A 335 12.53 -8.69 12.13
C GLN A 335 12.47 -7.84 10.86
N LEU A 336 11.44 -6.98 10.70
CA LEU A 336 11.27 -6.13 9.52
C LEU A 336 12.49 -5.24 9.28
N THR A 337 13.16 -4.77 10.34
CA THR A 337 14.33 -3.89 10.25
C THR A 337 15.45 -4.48 9.42
N ASP A 338 15.75 -5.78 9.59
CA ASP A 338 16.87 -6.46 8.97
C ASP A 338 16.45 -7.50 7.91
N PHE A 339 15.14 -7.62 7.66
CA PHE A 339 14.62 -8.62 6.74
C PHE A 339 15.06 -8.37 5.29
N ASP A 340 15.89 -9.26 4.76
CA ASP A 340 16.27 -9.32 3.36
C ASP A 340 15.61 -10.54 2.69
N PRO A 341 14.61 -10.35 1.82
CA PRO A 341 13.91 -11.44 1.17
C PRO A 341 14.81 -12.37 0.34
N LEU A 342 15.87 -11.83 -0.28
CA LEU A 342 16.80 -12.63 -1.08
C LEU A 342 17.70 -13.52 -0.23
N GLN A 343 17.82 -13.23 1.06
CA GLN A 343 18.55 -14.05 2.02
C GLN A 343 17.61 -14.95 2.83
N MET A 344 16.48 -14.40 3.30
CA MET A 344 15.67 -14.99 4.37
C MET A 344 14.36 -15.64 3.89
N ALA A 345 13.90 -15.31 2.67
CA ALA A 345 12.66 -15.88 2.10
C ALA A 345 12.91 -16.95 1.01
N VAL A 346 14.15 -17.33 0.80
CA VAL A 346 14.52 -18.42 -0.13
C VAL A 346 14.16 -19.77 0.51
N PRO A 347 13.31 -20.60 -0.12
CA PRO A 347 12.99 -21.92 0.41
C PRO A 347 14.21 -22.85 0.52
N ASP A 348 14.38 -23.50 1.65
CA ASP A 348 15.45 -24.49 1.87
C ASP A 348 15.27 -25.76 1.01
N ALA A 349 14.05 -26.00 0.55
CA ALA A 349 13.73 -27.09 -0.38
C ALA A 349 14.46 -26.97 -1.73
N TYR A 350 14.87 -25.77 -2.14
CA TYR A 350 15.69 -25.60 -3.35
C TYR A 350 17.14 -25.89 -3.04
N SER A 351 17.75 -26.79 -3.82
CA SER A 351 19.11 -27.25 -3.59
C SER A 351 20.18 -26.30 -4.14
N ASP A 352 21.42 -26.58 -3.76
CA ASP A 352 22.61 -25.95 -4.34
C ASP A 352 23.09 -26.67 -5.61
N ASP A 353 22.35 -27.71 -6.09
CA ASP A 353 22.69 -28.43 -7.31
C ASP A 353 22.76 -27.48 -8.52
N PRO A 354 23.76 -27.60 -9.40
CA PRO A 354 23.91 -26.73 -10.55
C PRO A 354 22.79 -26.94 -11.57
N VAL A 355 22.22 -25.86 -12.04
CA VAL A 355 21.19 -25.81 -13.07
C VAL A 355 21.69 -24.96 -14.22
N LYS A 356 21.62 -25.51 -15.43
CA LYS A 356 21.94 -24.80 -16.68
C LYS A 356 20.86 -23.82 -17.03
N ILE A 357 21.24 -22.54 -17.25
CA ILE A 357 20.37 -21.46 -17.67
C ILE A 357 21.00 -20.63 -18.78
N THR A 358 20.16 -19.96 -19.56
CA THR A 358 20.58 -18.96 -20.53
C THR A 358 20.01 -17.62 -20.11
N MET A 359 20.86 -16.66 -19.76
CA MET A 359 20.46 -15.32 -19.36
C MET A 359 19.92 -14.51 -20.54
N SER A 360 18.78 -13.82 -20.37
CA SER A 360 18.21 -12.92 -21.36
C SER A 360 19.00 -11.60 -21.47
N ARG A 361 19.68 -11.21 -20.39
CA ARG A 361 20.57 -10.04 -20.29
C ARG A 361 21.54 -10.22 -19.12
N PRO A 362 22.71 -9.55 -19.16
CA PRO A 362 23.63 -9.58 -18.02
C PRO A 362 22.94 -9.07 -16.74
N ALA A 363 23.23 -9.72 -15.61
CA ALA A 363 22.67 -9.35 -14.32
C ALA A 363 23.63 -9.66 -13.19
N LYS A 364 23.52 -8.91 -12.08
CA LYS A 364 24.13 -9.22 -10.79
C LYS A 364 23.01 -9.60 -9.80
N LEU A 365 23.29 -10.61 -8.98
CA LEU A 365 22.35 -11.11 -7.99
C LEU A 365 23.11 -11.50 -6.74
N ASP A 366 22.65 -10.99 -5.58
CA ASP A 366 23.10 -11.42 -4.26
C ASP A 366 21.97 -12.23 -3.62
N MET A 367 22.16 -13.52 -3.41
CA MET A 367 21.09 -14.39 -2.92
C MET A 367 21.67 -15.53 -2.08
N LYS A 368 21.07 -15.77 -0.92
CA LYS A 368 21.46 -16.84 0.04
C LYS A 368 22.96 -16.79 0.41
N GLY A 369 23.51 -15.58 0.58
CA GLY A 369 24.92 -15.36 0.92
C GLY A 369 25.90 -15.47 -0.24
N GLU A 370 25.43 -15.76 -1.45
CA GLU A 370 26.26 -15.89 -2.65
C GLU A 370 26.08 -14.69 -3.57
N HIS A 371 27.19 -14.32 -4.25
CA HIS A 371 27.24 -13.24 -5.23
C HIS A 371 27.39 -13.80 -6.64
N PHE A 372 26.46 -13.50 -7.52
CA PHE A 372 26.44 -13.95 -8.89
C PHE A 372 26.65 -12.78 -9.87
N SER A 373 27.55 -12.97 -10.85
CA SER A 373 27.68 -12.11 -12.02
C SER A 373 27.38 -12.96 -13.25
N LEU A 374 26.21 -12.76 -13.86
CA LEU A 374 25.58 -13.70 -14.78
C LEU A 374 25.46 -13.09 -16.17
N GLU A 375 25.88 -13.85 -17.19
CA GLU A 375 25.77 -13.46 -18.60
C GLU A 375 25.75 -14.72 -19.49
N GLY A 376 24.90 -14.71 -20.53
CA GLY A 376 24.83 -15.79 -21.52
C GLY A 376 24.45 -17.15 -20.91
N GLU A 377 25.09 -18.22 -21.40
CA GLU A 377 24.92 -19.59 -20.91
C GLU A 377 25.77 -19.81 -19.65
N THR A 378 25.14 -20.16 -18.55
CA THR A 378 25.82 -20.33 -17.25
C THR A 378 25.11 -21.38 -16.40
N GLU A 379 25.81 -21.86 -15.38
CA GLU A 379 25.26 -22.76 -14.34
C GLU A 379 25.13 -21.99 -13.03
N VAL A 380 24.00 -22.16 -12.34
CA VAL A 380 23.72 -21.55 -11.05
C VAL A 380 23.02 -22.56 -10.13
N PRO A 381 23.06 -22.40 -8.80
CA PRO A 381 22.29 -23.24 -7.89
C PRO A 381 20.78 -23.23 -8.19
N GLU A 382 20.06 -24.32 -7.87
CA GLU A 382 18.61 -24.45 -8.13
C GLU A 382 17.83 -23.25 -7.58
N PHE A 383 18.17 -22.76 -6.39
CA PHE A 383 17.47 -21.61 -5.79
C PHE A 383 17.59 -20.32 -6.63
N ALA A 384 18.77 -20.07 -7.18
CA ALA A 384 19.02 -18.92 -8.05
C ALA A 384 18.33 -19.11 -9.42
N ALA A 385 18.37 -20.33 -9.99
CA ALA A 385 17.67 -20.66 -11.23
C ALA A 385 16.16 -20.44 -11.10
N VAL A 386 15.54 -20.89 -10.02
CA VAL A 386 14.10 -20.69 -9.74
C VAL A 386 13.76 -19.20 -9.73
N PHE A 387 14.55 -18.38 -9.06
CA PHE A 387 14.34 -16.94 -9.00
C PHE A 387 14.50 -16.29 -10.39
N LEU A 388 15.59 -16.56 -11.09
CA LEU A 388 15.90 -15.96 -12.40
C LEU A 388 14.87 -16.32 -13.48
N ILE A 389 14.49 -17.61 -13.54
CA ILE A 389 13.48 -18.10 -14.50
C ILE A 389 12.09 -17.55 -14.13
N GLY A 390 11.72 -17.56 -12.86
CA GLY A 390 10.47 -17.01 -12.38
C GLY A 390 10.32 -15.51 -12.70
N ARG A 391 11.42 -14.75 -12.62
CA ARG A 391 11.51 -13.33 -12.98
C ARG A 391 11.63 -13.08 -14.49
N LYS A 392 11.71 -14.13 -15.32
CA LYS A 392 11.93 -14.06 -16.77
C LYS A 392 13.25 -13.36 -17.13
N MET A 393 14.28 -13.54 -16.29
CA MET A 393 15.64 -13.04 -16.52
C MET A 393 16.50 -14.09 -17.22
N ALA A 394 16.09 -15.36 -17.14
CA ALA A 394 16.76 -16.48 -17.77
C ALA A 394 15.76 -17.53 -18.27
N ASP A 395 16.19 -18.35 -19.20
CA ASP A 395 15.51 -19.56 -19.66
C ASP A 395 16.25 -20.81 -19.18
N PHE A 396 15.51 -21.89 -18.93
CA PHE A 396 16.04 -23.17 -18.50
C PHE A 396 16.80 -23.88 -19.63
N GLY A 397 18.04 -24.31 -19.36
CA GLY A 397 18.91 -25.01 -20.30
C GLY A 397 19.81 -24.09 -21.10
N PHE A 398 20.68 -24.71 -21.89
CA PHE A 398 21.53 -23.97 -22.83
C PHE A 398 20.88 -23.91 -24.22
N ALA A 399 20.78 -22.74 -24.78
CA ALA A 399 20.20 -22.51 -26.09
C ALA A 399 20.97 -23.27 -27.20
N SER A 400 22.30 -23.39 -27.04
CA SER A 400 23.16 -24.17 -27.93
C SER A 400 22.83 -25.68 -27.95
N GLU A 401 22.48 -26.26 -26.80
CA GLU A 401 22.07 -27.68 -26.70
C GLU A 401 20.69 -27.91 -27.34
N GLU A 402 19.74 -27.00 -27.22
CA GLU A 402 18.41 -27.11 -27.87
C GLU A 402 18.51 -27.01 -29.39
N ALA A 403 19.33 -26.12 -29.91
CA ALA A 403 19.60 -26.02 -31.33
C ALA A 403 20.26 -27.28 -31.90
N GLY A 404 21.15 -27.92 -31.13
CA GLY A 404 21.76 -29.22 -31.46
C GLY A 404 20.73 -30.35 -31.47
N ARG A 405 19.83 -30.44 -30.49
CA ARG A 405 18.74 -31.45 -30.44
C ARG A 405 17.77 -31.30 -31.62
N GLN A 406 17.37 -30.09 -31.94
CA GLN A 406 16.48 -29.85 -33.09
C GLN A 406 17.12 -30.22 -34.44
N ARG A 407 18.46 -30.06 -34.61
CA ARG A 407 19.20 -30.51 -35.80
C ARG A 407 19.28 -32.04 -35.87
N LEU A 408 19.46 -32.73 -34.75
CA LEU A 408 19.50 -34.20 -34.70
C LEU A 408 18.12 -34.82 -35.04
N PHE A 409 17.02 -34.22 -34.63
CA PHE A 409 15.67 -34.66 -34.98
C PHE A 409 15.28 -34.35 -36.44
N ARG A 410 15.91 -33.34 -37.08
CA ARG A 410 15.71 -33.04 -38.51
C ARG A 410 16.61 -33.86 -39.45
N GLY A 411 17.66 -34.50 -38.89
CA GLY A 411 18.67 -35.22 -39.68
C GLY A 411 18.40 -36.72 -39.93
N SER A 412 17.35 -37.32 -39.36
CA SER A 412 17.05 -38.75 -39.51
C SER A 412 15.86 -39.07 -40.43
N GLY A 413 15.52 -38.16 -41.35
CA GLY A 413 14.44 -38.40 -42.32
C GLY A 413 14.90 -37.99 -43.71
N THR A 414 15.50 -38.92 -44.46
CA THR A 414 15.62 -38.80 -45.93
C THR A 414 14.20 -38.87 -46.54
N PHE A 415 13.59 -37.71 -46.72
CA PHE A 415 12.34 -37.61 -47.48
C PHE A 415 12.64 -37.35 -48.94
N VAL A 416 12.39 -38.34 -49.77
CA VAL A 416 12.35 -38.24 -51.23
C VAL A 416 11.09 -37.46 -51.62
N PRO A 417 11.17 -36.36 -52.37
CA PRO A 417 9.97 -35.65 -52.78
C PRO A 417 9.35 -36.29 -54.00
N THR A 418 8.14 -36.87 -53.81
CA THR A 418 7.24 -37.17 -54.95
C THR A 418 6.26 -36.02 -55.14
N SER A 419 6.40 -35.42 -56.32
CA SER A 419 5.42 -34.68 -57.15
C SER A 419 4.16 -34.06 -56.55
N SER A 420 4.13 -32.73 -56.69
CA SER A 420 3.04 -31.87 -57.17
C SER A 420 1.59 -32.13 -56.78
N ARG A 421 1.11 -31.30 -55.83
CA ARG A 421 -0.19 -30.61 -55.87
C ARG A 421 -0.19 -29.43 -54.88
N PRO A 422 -0.73 -28.26 -55.24
CA PRO A 422 -0.76 -27.12 -54.33
C PRO A 422 -1.84 -27.31 -53.27
N PRO A 423 -1.63 -26.86 -52.02
CA PRO A 423 -2.64 -26.99 -50.95
C PRO A 423 -3.73 -25.93 -51.12
N GLN A 424 -4.96 -26.41 -51.06
CA GLN A 424 -6.14 -25.56 -50.91
C GLN A 424 -6.14 -24.89 -49.55
N THR A 425 -6.34 -23.60 -49.55
CA THR A 425 -6.51 -22.74 -48.38
C THR A 425 -7.73 -23.14 -47.58
N LEU A 426 -7.52 -23.71 -46.41
CA LEU A 426 -8.54 -23.83 -45.35
C LEU A 426 -8.67 -22.52 -44.59
N ARG A 427 -9.80 -21.86 -44.75
CA ARG A 427 -10.21 -20.73 -43.93
C ARG A 427 -10.61 -21.23 -42.53
N PRO A 428 -10.21 -20.55 -41.42
CA PRO A 428 -10.72 -20.89 -40.10
C PRO A 428 -12.15 -20.38 -39.95
N LEU A 429 -13.04 -21.28 -39.55
CA LEU A 429 -14.40 -20.97 -39.11
C LEU A 429 -14.37 -20.35 -37.73
N TYR A 430 -14.55 -19.03 -37.65
CA TYR A 430 -14.90 -18.34 -36.42
C TYR A 430 -16.42 -18.47 -36.17
N TYR A 431 -16.79 -19.16 -35.10
CA TYR A 431 -18.13 -19.06 -34.54
C TYR A 431 -18.22 -17.75 -33.71
N ALA A 432 -18.82 -16.73 -34.31
CA ALA A 432 -19.30 -15.55 -33.61
C ALA A 432 -20.78 -15.76 -33.26
N ARG A 433 -21.10 -15.90 -31.97
CA ARG A 433 -22.46 -15.69 -31.49
C ARG A 433 -22.70 -14.18 -31.37
N ALA A 434 -23.55 -13.68 -32.23
CA ALA A 434 -24.01 -12.29 -32.25
C ALA A 434 -24.94 -12.03 -31.08
N ASN A 435 -24.72 -10.90 -30.41
CA ASN A 435 -25.67 -10.29 -29.49
C ASN A 435 -26.42 -9.18 -30.26
N PRO A 436 -27.73 -9.18 -30.39
CA PRO A 436 -28.45 -8.24 -31.20
C PRO A 436 -28.94 -7.05 -30.36
N LEU A 437 -28.18 -5.96 -30.32
CA LEU A 437 -28.68 -4.65 -29.94
C LEU A 437 -27.61 -3.58 -30.23
N LEU A 438 -27.55 -3.11 -31.48
CA LEU A 438 -27.10 -1.77 -31.87
C LEU A 438 -27.39 -1.60 -33.37
N ARG A 439 -28.53 -1.02 -33.67
CA ARG A 439 -28.87 -0.49 -35.00
C ARG A 439 -28.37 0.94 -35.13
N GLY A 440 -27.65 1.20 -36.22
CA GLY A 440 -27.74 2.46 -36.95
C GLY A 440 -26.63 3.46 -36.73
N CYS A 441 -25.66 3.48 -37.61
CA CYS A 441 -25.24 4.69 -38.34
C CYS A 441 -24.37 4.26 -39.53
N GLY A 442 -24.90 4.45 -40.72
CA GLY A 442 -24.20 4.26 -41.98
C GLY A 442 -23.24 5.42 -42.26
N CYS A 443 -22.06 5.07 -42.78
CA CYS A 443 -21.23 5.98 -43.55
C CYS A 443 -20.63 5.24 -44.72
N THR A 444 -20.97 5.74 -45.88
CA THR A 444 -20.48 5.36 -47.22
C THR A 444 -18.99 5.73 -47.40
N ARG A 445 -18.24 4.85 -48.06
CA ARG A 445 -16.85 5.06 -48.51
C ARG A 445 -16.80 6.10 -49.62
N GLN A 446 -15.84 7.02 -49.55
CA GLN A 446 -15.01 7.44 -50.72
C GLN A 446 -13.75 8.22 -50.23
N GLY A 447 -12.59 7.79 -50.70
CA GLY A 447 -11.50 8.65 -51.23
C GLY A 447 -10.42 9.16 -50.24
N ASN A 448 -9.24 8.51 -50.34
CA ASN A 448 -7.87 9.08 -50.29
C ASN A 448 -7.55 10.38 -49.51
N HIS A 449 -6.69 10.33 -48.53
CA HIS A 449 -5.34 10.89 -48.39
C HIS A 449 -4.88 10.93 -46.93
N HIS A 450 -3.57 10.75 -46.76
CA HIS A 450 -2.81 10.85 -45.53
C HIS A 450 -3.13 12.10 -44.71
N GLU A 451 -3.31 11.89 -43.39
CA GLU A 451 -2.73 12.74 -42.34
C GLU A 451 -3.11 12.19 -40.97
N SER A 452 -2.11 12.09 -40.10
CA SER A 452 -2.18 11.61 -38.74
C SER A 452 -2.80 12.66 -37.81
N ILE A 453 -3.88 12.32 -37.10
CA ILE A 453 -4.48 13.15 -36.02
C ILE A 453 -4.53 12.35 -34.72
N PRO A 454 -4.04 12.89 -33.60
CA PRO A 454 -4.07 12.21 -32.32
C PRO A 454 -5.45 12.29 -31.68
N CYS A 455 -6.00 11.15 -31.24
CA CYS A 455 -7.25 11.08 -30.50
C CYS A 455 -7.06 11.53 -29.06
N HIS A 456 -7.59 12.70 -28.72
CA HIS A 456 -7.82 13.13 -27.35
C HIS A 456 -9.14 12.53 -26.81
N TRP A 457 -9.07 11.73 -25.75
CA TRP A 457 -10.24 11.31 -24.96
C TRP A 457 -10.56 12.38 -23.92
N GLN A 458 -11.68 13.10 -24.11
CA GLN A 458 -12.28 13.94 -23.08
C GLN A 458 -13.40 13.16 -22.39
N LEU A 459 -13.20 12.87 -21.11
CA LEU A 459 -14.25 12.37 -20.21
C LEU A 459 -15.24 13.50 -19.90
N ARG A 460 -16.48 13.37 -20.35
CA ARG A 460 -17.61 14.22 -19.92
C ARG A 460 -18.10 13.75 -18.56
N ARG A 461 -18.13 14.68 -17.60
CA ARG A 461 -18.81 14.52 -16.31
C ARG A 461 -20.33 14.65 -16.53
N PRO A 462 -21.20 13.88 -15.80
CA PRO A 462 -22.63 14.11 -15.81
C PRO A 462 -22.95 15.40 -15.03
N GLN A 463 -23.78 16.26 -15.62
CA GLN A 463 -24.41 17.41 -14.96
C GLN A 463 -25.51 16.90 -14.05
N ALA A 464 -25.55 17.41 -12.81
CA ALA A 464 -26.66 17.25 -11.89
C ALA A 464 -27.76 18.25 -12.27
N ASP A 465 -28.96 17.74 -12.46
CA ASP A 465 -30.16 18.50 -12.73
C ASP A 465 -30.59 19.31 -11.49
N GLN A 466 -30.74 20.62 -11.69
CA GLN A 466 -31.47 21.52 -10.81
C GLN A 466 -32.97 21.45 -11.15
N ALA A 467 -33.79 21.07 -10.20
CA ALA A 467 -35.23 21.17 -10.31
C ALA A 467 -35.79 22.22 -9.33
N ALA A 468 -36.19 23.34 -9.92
CA ALA A 468 -37.36 24.15 -9.68
C ALA A 468 -37.83 24.49 -8.24
N LEU A 469 -37.56 25.73 -7.88
CA LEU A 469 -38.30 26.53 -6.91
C LEU A 469 -39.62 27.03 -7.53
N LEU A 470 -40.74 26.79 -6.86
CA LEU A 470 -41.99 27.51 -7.08
C LEU A 470 -42.33 28.38 -5.87
N HIS A 471 -42.43 29.67 -6.14
CA HIS A 471 -42.98 30.73 -5.31
C HIS A 471 -44.39 30.42 -4.81
N ARG A 472 -44.70 30.83 -3.59
CA ARG A 472 -45.99 31.48 -3.25
C ARG A 472 -45.85 32.45 -2.08
N ASP A 473 -46.20 33.68 -2.37
CA ASP A 473 -46.49 34.83 -1.50
C ASP A 473 -47.64 34.58 -0.51
N GLY A 474 -47.59 35.29 0.63
CA GLY A 474 -48.83 35.49 1.38
C GLY A 474 -48.71 36.02 2.80
N ARG A 475 -48.49 37.32 2.94
CA ARG A 475 -49.08 38.27 3.89
C ARG A 475 -49.20 37.99 5.41
N ARG A 476 -48.56 38.90 6.17
CA ARG A 476 -49.08 39.73 7.29
C ARG A 476 -49.70 39.06 8.54
N GLY A 477 -49.13 39.41 9.69
CA GLY A 477 -49.81 39.35 10.99
C GLY A 477 -48.93 39.78 12.16
N ARG A 478 -49.16 41.00 12.64
CA ARG A 478 -48.55 41.58 13.86
C ARG A 478 -49.02 40.84 15.14
N GLY A 479 -48.17 40.85 16.18
CA GLY A 479 -48.67 40.62 17.54
C GLY A 479 -47.62 40.27 18.58
N ARG A 480 -47.07 41.27 19.18
CA ARG A 480 -46.74 41.55 20.60
C ARG A 480 -46.65 40.40 21.62
N ARG A 481 -45.55 40.50 22.40
CA ARG A 481 -45.39 40.51 23.87
C ARG A 481 -44.96 39.21 24.57
N GLN A 482 -43.77 39.33 25.17
CA GLN A 482 -43.39 39.12 26.57
C GLN A 482 -43.55 37.73 27.17
N GLY A 483 -42.42 37.26 27.75
CA GLY A 483 -42.35 36.22 28.75
C GLY A 483 -40.91 35.78 29.01
N GLU A 484 -40.26 36.50 29.92
CA GLU A 484 -38.98 36.14 30.51
C GLU A 484 -39.14 34.88 31.39
N GLY A 485 -38.04 34.08 31.49
CA GLY A 485 -37.85 33.17 32.59
C GLY A 485 -36.87 32.00 32.30
N PRO A 486 -35.99 31.66 33.20
CA PRO A 486 -34.63 31.20 32.90
C PRO A 486 -34.49 29.67 32.88
N VAL A 487 -33.61 29.19 31.98
CA VAL A 487 -33.10 27.81 32.00
C VAL A 487 -31.58 27.84 32.07
N HIS A 488 -31.08 28.15 33.23
CA HIS A 488 -29.74 27.75 33.65
C HIS A 488 -29.93 26.92 34.94
N HIS A 489 -29.69 25.61 34.85
CA HIS A 489 -29.31 24.67 35.90
C HIS A 489 -29.69 23.25 35.49
N ARG A 490 -28.85 22.60 34.68
CA ARG A 490 -28.85 21.12 34.56
C ARG A 490 -27.64 20.56 33.79
N GLN A 491 -26.47 21.20 33.86
CA GLN A 491 -25.24 20.63 33.27
C GLN A 491 -24.04 20.56 34.24
N GLN A 492 -24.25 20.76 35.55
CA GLN A 492 -23.18 20.64 36.54
C GLN A 492 -23.28 19.40 37.47
N ALA A 493 -24.24 18.53 37.28
CA ALA A 493 -24.45 17.36 38.18
C ALA A 493 -23.91 16.02 37.62
N GLN A 494 -23.27 15.97 36.44
CA GLN A 494 -22.73 14.71 35.90
C GLN A 494 -21.21 14.64 35.86
N ALA A 495 -20.48 15.66 36.32
CA ALA A 495 -19.01 15.69 36.33
C ALA A 495 -18.38 15.27 37.67
N GLU A 496 -19.16 15.09 38.75
CA GLU A 496 -18.62 14.74 40.05
C GLU A 496 -18.72 13.24 40.42
N GLU A 497 -19.38 12.40 39.64
CA GLU A 497 -19.56 10.97 39.96
C GLU A 497 -18.49 10.02 39.36
N VAL A 498 -17.52 10.52 38.62
CA VAL A 498 -16.44 9.72 38.02
C VAL A 498 -15.09 9.86 38.73
N ALA A 499 -14.97 10.80 39.68
CA ALA A 499 -13.71 11.06 40.40
C ALA A 499 -13.49 10.25 41.68
N ASP A 500 -14.46 9.45 42.17
CA ASP A 500 -14.38 8.80 43.49
C ASP A 500 -14.12 7.28 43.45
N ARG A 501 -13.67 6.70 42.35
CA ARG A 501 -13.31 5.26 42.25
C ARG A 501 -11.81 4.94 42.17
N HIS A 502 -10.91 5.90 42.29
CA HIS A 502 -9.46 5.68 42.21
C HIS A 502 -8.65 5.90 43.48
N HIS A 503 -9.25 5.81 44.65
CA HIS A 503 -8.49 5.87 45.91
C HIS A 503 -8.93 4.81 46.91
N ARG A 504 -8.63 3.52 46.68
CA ARG A 504 -8.45 2.51 47.74
C ARG A 504 -7.72 1.29 47.19
N CYS A 505 -6.41 1.32 47.21
CA CYS A 505 -5.52 0.17 47.44
C CYS A 505 -4.15 0.69 47.84
N ARG A 506 -3.95 0.91 49.13
CA ARG A 506 -2.62 1.03 49.73
C ARG A 506 -2.54 0.14 50.96
N ARG A 507 -1.53 -0.72 50.92
CA ARG A 507 -0.70 -1.29 51.98
C ARG A 507 -1.28 -2.42 52.85
N ASP A 508 -0.64 -3.57 52.76
CA ASP A 508 -0.13 -4.28 53.92
C ASP A 508 1.15 -5.05 53.59
N PRO A 509 2.20 -4.96 54.43
CA PRO A 509 3.52 -5.52 54.15
C PRO A 509 3.77 -6.76 55.05
N ARG A 510 4.05 -7.94 54.49
CA ARG A 510 4.79 -9.03 55.19
C ARG A 510 5.49 -9.96 54.17
N GLY A 511 6.82 -10.06 54.28
CA GLY A 511 7.70 -10.95 53.54
C GLY A 511 7.70 -12.40 54.08
N PRO A 512 8.78 -13.22 53.83
CA PRO A 512 8.81 -14.18 52.75
C PRO A 512 8.69 -15.64 53.21
N GLY A 513 8.16 -16.55 52.40
CA GLY A 513 8.02 -17.96 52.73
C GLY A 513 7.89 -18.87 51.50
N ARG A 514 9.02 -19.48 51.17
CA ARG A 514 9.23 -20.83 50.59
C ARG A 514 8.24 -21.37 49.56
N GLN A 515 8.84 -21.71 48.37
CA GLN A 515 8.35 -22.64 47.33
C GLN A 515 7.94 -24.02 47.90
N PRO A 516 7.06 -24.76 47.19
CA PRO A 516 7.61 -25.92 46.49
C PRO A 516 7.12 -26.08 45.05
N HIS A 517 7.99 -26.74 44.28
CA HIS A 517 7.83 -27.33 42.96
C HIS A 517 6.46 -27.96 42.69
N ARG A 518 5.92 -27.75 41.49
CA ARG A 518 5.12 -28.76 40.77
C ARG A 518 5.24 -28.61 39.27
N GLN A 519 5.61 -29.69 38.72
CA GLN A 519 5.68 -30.28 37.38
C GLN A 519 4.69 -29.76 36.34
N VAL A 520 5.22 -29.60 35.13
CA VAL A 520 4.57 -29.51 33.82
C VAL A 520 3.90 -30.86 33.51
N PRO A 521 2.79 -30.89 32.82
CA PRO A 521 2.52 -31.96 31.85
C PRO A 521 2.43 -31.38 30.44
N ASP A 522 3.16 -32.09 29.55
CA ASP A 522 3.02 -32.08 28.11
C ASP A 522 1.56 -32.30 27.64
N TRP A 523 1.13 -31.46 26.66
CA TRP A 523 0.28 -31.85 25.52
C TRP A 523 0.40 -30.79 24.43
#